data_0eb28dbcdbce2c208c569b427a8bd588
#
_entry.id   0eb28dbcdbce2c208c569b427a8bd588
#
_cell.length_a   1.000
_cell.length_b   1.000
_cell.length_c   1.000
_cell.angle_alpha   90.00
_cell.angle_beta   90.00
_cell.angle_gamma   90.00
#
_symmetry.space_group_name_H-M   'P 1'
#
loop_
_entity.id
_entity.type
_entity.pdbx_description
1 polymer ?
#
loop_
_entity_poly.entity_id
_entity_poly.type
_entity_poly.pdbx_seq_one_letter_code
_entity_poly.pdbx_strand_id
1 'polypeptide(L)'
;MTGILAKNLSEPLGYQGFGTHLFLSTLLSGFVLTLVVYIGYKGWRVNSENSLKLSEIPAFNRNQKITMASIVAMVIFCIGFKFDTGLFAFAAASVLITLHCADEKTAIRQIPWGTLMMICGVGVLVNVLTKLGGIKLVSDFLASHMTAQTVVPIIAASSGILSWISSTTGVVMPTLFPIADEIARTFAGQTNYVELISVITATSFAAAISPLSTGGAIIMSSYSASNKKKK
;
A
#
# COMPACT_ATOMS: atom_id res chain seq x y z
N MET A 1 1.55 2.13 -5.44
CA MET A 1 2.67 1.48 -4.71
C MET A 1 2.35 0.02 -4.38
N THR A 2 1.23 -0.29 -3.77
CA THR A 2 0.80 -1.65 -3.38
C THR A 2 0.77 -2.65 -4.53
N GLY A 3 0.19 -2.29 -5.67
CA GLY A 3 0.10 -3.19 -6.83
C GLY A 3 1.46 -3.56 -7.42
N ILE A 4 2.42 -2.63 -7.44
CA ILE A 4 3.80 -2.89 -7.91
C ILE A 4 4.51 -3.82 -6.92
N LEU A 5 4.36 -3.56 -5.63
CA LEU A 5 4.95 -4.41 -4.59
C LEU A 5 4.35 -5.82 -4.63
N ALA A 6 3.02 -5.92 -4.74
CA ALA A 6 2.33 -7.20 -4.90
C ALA A 6 2.84 -7.98 -6.11
N LYS A 7 3.01 -7.31 -7.26
CA LYS A 7 3.57 -7.88 -8.47
C LYS A 7 4.98 -8.43 -8.21
N ASN A 8 5.87 -7.60 -7.68
CA ASN A 8 7.27 -7.96 -7.41
C ASN A 8 7.42 -9.12 -6.41
N LEU A 9 6.49 -9.23 -5.45
CA LEU A 9 6.49 -10.34 -4.48
C LEU A 9 5.90 -11.63 -5.05
N SER A 10 4.96 -11.55 -6.00
CA SER A 10 4.21 -12.70 -6.51
C SER A 10 4.80 -13.26 -7.82
N GLU A 11 5.44 -12.45 -8.65
CA GLU A 11 6.07 -12.92 -9.90
C GLU A 11 7.15 -14.00 -9.66
N PRO A 12 8.05 -13.88 -8.67
CA PRO A 12 9.02 -14.93 -8.35
C PRO A 12 8.38 -16.25 -7.90
N LEU A 13 7.14 -16.21 -7.40
CA LEU A 13 6.35 -17.37 -7.01
C LEU A 13 5.56 -17.98 -8.18
N GLY A 14 5.65 -17.39 -9.38
CA GLY A 14 5.00 -17.89 -10.59
C GLY A 14 3.59 -17.32 -10.84
N TYR A 15 3.12 -16.36 -10.06
CA TYR A 15 1.79 -15.79 -10.20
C TYR A 15 1.79 -14.52 -11.05
N GLN A 16 0.93 -14.48 -12.08
CA GLN A 16 0.78 -13.35 -13.01
C GLN A 16 -0.70 -13.05 -13.26
N GLY A 17 -1.00 -11.85 -13.75
CA GLY A 17 -2.35 -11.47 -14.19
C GLY A 17 -3.36 -11.14 -13.08
N PHE A 18 -2.97 -11.17 -11.81
CA PHE A 18 -3.86 -10.92 -10.67
C PHE A 18 -4.10 -9.43 -10.36
N GLY A 19 -3.42 -8.52 -11.07
CA GLY A 19 -3.46 -7.08 -10.80
C GLY A 19 -4.86 -6.48 -10.79
N THR A 20 -5.73 -6.88 -11.71
CA THR A 20 -7.13 -6.43 -11.77
C THR A 20 -7.94 -6.91 -10.57
N HIS A 21 -7.77 -8.17 -10.17
CA HIS A 21 -8.42 -8.73 -8.99
C HIS A 21 -8.00 -8.00 -7.71
N LEU A 22 -6.69 -7.78 -7.53
CA LEU A 22 -6.17 -7.08 -6.38
C LEU A 22 -6.64 -5.61 -6.35
N PHE A 23 -6.70 -4.95 -7.51
CA PHE A 23 -7.21 -3.58 -7.62
C PHE A 23 -8.68 -3.51 -7.23
N LEU A 24 -9.52 -4.36 -7.77
CA LEU A 24 -10.96 -4.37 -7.49
C LEU A 24 -11.25 -4.71 -6.02
N SER A 25 -10.58 -5.71 -5.46
CA SER A 25 -10.75 -6.08 -4.05
C SER A 25 -10.32 -4.96 -3.10
N THR A 26 -9.19 -4.30 -3.39
CA THR A 26 -8.71 -3.16 -2.59
C THR A 26 -9.63 -1.95 -2.71
N LEU A 27 -10.13 -1.66 -3.91
CA LEU A 27 -11.08 -0.58 -4.15
C LEU A 27 -12.40 -0.83 -3.43
N LEU A 28 -12.94 -2.04 -3.53
CA LEU A 28 -14.19 -2.42 -2.88
C LEU A 28 -14.06 -2.37 -1.35
N SER A 29 -12.98 -2.92 -0.79
CA SER A 29 -12.74 -2.88 0.66
C SER A 29 -12.56 -1.44 1.17
N GLY A 30 -11.84 -0.60 0.44
CA GLY A 30 -11.69 0.82 0.76
C GLY A 30 -13.01 1.58 0.71
N PHE A 31 -13.85 1.30 -0.29
CA PHE A 31 -15.18 1.88 -0.39
C PHE A 31 -16.08 1.47 0.77
N VAL A 32 -16.14 0.17 1.10
CA VAL A 32 -16.91 -0.36 2.22
C VAL A 32 -16.43 0.25 3.55
N LEU A 33 -15.11 0.29 3.77
CA LEU A 33 -14.54 0.89 4.98
C LEU A 33 -14.91 2.38 5.10
N THR A 34 -14.76 3.14 4.01
CA THR A 34 -15.13 4.57 3.98
C THR A 34 -16.61 4.75 4.29
N LEU A 35 -17.47 3.92 3.72
CA LEU A 35 -18.91 3.96 3.95
C LEU A 35 -19.25 3.65 5.42
N VAL A 36 -18.63 2.64 6.00
CA VAL A 36 -18.82 2.27 7.43
C VAL A 36 -18.37 3.41 8.34
N VAL A 37 -17.20 4.00 8.09
CA VAL A 37 -16.68 5.15 8.85
C VAL A 37 -17.60 6.36 8.67
N TYR A 38 -18.02 6.67 7.43
CA TYR A 38 -18.90 7.80 7.15
C TYR A 38 -20.25 7.68 7.86
N ILE A 39 -20.85 6.48 7.87
CA ILE A 39 -22.10 6.20 8.59
C ILE A 39 -21.87 6.26 10.10
N GLY A 40 -20.83 5.58 10.62
CA GLY A 40 -20.55 5.49 12.06
C GLY A 40 -20.29 6.87 12.70
N TYR A 41 -19.57 7.73 12.04
CA TYR A 41 -19.28 9.09 12.50
C TYR A 41 -20.33 10.12 12.07
N LYS A 42 -21.45 9.68 11.46
CA LYS A 42 -22.50 10.57 10.97
C LYS A 42 -21.95 11.66 10.06
N GLY A 43 -21.12 11.28 9.08
CA GLY A 43 -20.42 12.21 8.19
C GLY A 43 -21.31 13.22 7.49
N TRP A 44 -22.59 12.90 7.28
CA TRP A 44 -23.60 13.85 6.75
C TRP A 44 -23.95 15.02 7.68
N ARG A 45 -23.52 14.98 8.95
CA ARG A 45 -23.72 16.06 9.92
C ARG A 45 -22.52 17.00 10.06
N VAL A 46 -21.44 16.68 9.39
CA VAL A 46 -20.22 17.51 9.40
C VAL A 46 -20.42 18.69 8.46
N ASN A 47 -20.75 19.85 9.03
CA ASN A 47 -20.77 21.11 8.30
C ASN A 47 -19.38 21.75 8.34
N SER A 48 -18.82 22.06 7.17
CA SER A 48 -17.59 22.84 7.06
C SER A 48 -17.95 24.33 7.18
N GLU A 49 -17.53 24.97 8.26
CA GLU A 49 -17.68 26.44 8.43
C GLU A 49 -16.80 27.24 7.46
N ASN A 50 -15.76 26.62 6.91
CA ASN A 50 -14.86 27.21 5.92
C ASN A 50 -14.97 26.47 4.59
N SER A 51 -15.98 26.80 3.77
CA SER A 51 -15.97 26.41 2.37
C SER A 51 -14.90 27.23 1.62
N LEU A 52 -13.88 26.54 1.09
CA LEU A 52 -12.94 27.16 0.15
C LEU A 52 -13.74 27.68 -1.05
N LYS A 53 -13.76 28.99 -1.25
CA LYS A 53 -14.35 29.58 -2.48
C LYS A 53 -13.44 29.20 -3.64
N LEU A 54 -13.99 28.56 -4.67
CA LEU A 54 -13.25 28.17 -5.87
C LEU A 54 -12.51 29.36 -6.52
N SER A 55 -13.04 30.60 -6.32
CA SER A 55 -12.42 31.83 -6.80
C SER A 55 -11.11 32.21 -6.08
N GLU A 56 -10.83 31.64 -4.91
CA GLU A 56 -9.59 31.86 -4.14
C GLU A 56 -8.46 30.90 -4.49
N ILE A 57 -8.74 29.90 -5.35
CA ILE A 57 -7.73 28.93 -5.77
C ILE A 57 -6.92 29.54 -6.93
N PRO A 58 -5.62 29.82 -6.77
CA PRO A 58 -4.79 30.36 -7.83
C PRO A 58 -4.72 29.40 -9.02
N ALA A 59 -4.70 29.92 -10.22
CA ALA A 59 -4.53 29.12 -11.44
C ALA A 59 -3.20 28.36 -11.42
N PHE A 60 -3.18 27.19 -12.03
CA PHE A 60 -1.98 26.36 -12.12
C PHE A 60 -0.78 27.13 -12.71
N ASN A 61 0.30 27.17 -11.96
CA ASN A 61 1.57 27.71 -12.40
C ASN A 61 2.17 26.83 -13.53
N ARG A 62 3.08 27.39 -14.35
CA ARG A 62 3.77 26.70 -15.43
C ARG A 62 4.42 25.37 -14.93
N ASN A 63 5.11 25.41 -13.81
CA ASN A 63 5.79 24.23 -13.23
C ASN A 63 4.79 23.14 -12.83
N GLN A 64 3.64 23.54 -12.27
CA GLN A 64 2.55 22.61 -11.92
C GLN A 64 1.93 21.96 -13.16
N LYS A 65 1.78 22.70 -14.26
CA LYS A 65 1.29 22.15 -15.53
C LYS A 65 2.27 21.14 -16.13
N ILE A 66 3.58 21.42 -16.10
CA ILE A 66 4.62 20.48 -16.55
C ILE A 66 4.62 19.23 -15.70
N THR A 67 4.54 19.36 -14.38
CA THR A 67 4.48 18.20 -13.47
C THR A 67 3.22 17.36 -13.73
N MET A 68 2.07 18.00 -13.93
CA MET A 68 0.83 17.29 -14.26
C MET A 68 0.93 16.56 -15.60
N ALA A 69 1.49 17.20 -16.63
CA ALA A 69 1.75 16.55 -17.93
C ALA A 69 2.68 15.35 -17.79
N SER A 70 3.73 15.47 -16.97
CA SER A 70 4.67 14.36 -16.68
C SER A 70 3.97 13.18 -15.98
N ILE A 71 3.07 13.45 -15.02
CA ILE A 71 2.28 12.40 -14.36
C ILE A 71 1.34 11.71 -15.34
N VAL A 72 0.63 12.48 -16.17
CA VAL A 72 -0.27 11.94 -17.19
C VAL A 72 0.52 11.09 -18.21
N ALA A 73 1.66 11.58 -18.68
CA ALA A 73 2.55 10.83 -19.57
C ALA A 73 2.99 9.51 -18.90
N MET A 74 3.41 9.55 -17.62
CA MET A 74 3.79 8.35 -16.88
C MET A 74 2.65 7.32 -16.86
N VAL A 75 1.43 7.74 -16.58
CA VAL A 75 0.26 6.84 -16.55
C VAL A 75 0.03 6.22 -17.93
N ILE A 76 0.04 7.02 -19.01
CA ILE A 76 -0.16 6.55 -20.37
C ILE A 76 0.94 5.54 -20.78
N PHE A 77 2.21 5.86 -20.53
CA PHE A 77 3.33 4.99 -20.89
C PHE A 77 3.37 3.70 -20.07
N CYS A 78 3.09 3.76 -18.76
CA CYS A 78 3.07 2.56 -17.92
C CYS A 78 1.91 1.63 -18.26
N ILE A 79 0.71 2.17 -18.56
CA ILE A 79 -0.46 1.35 -18.91
C ILE A 79 -0.40 0.89 -20.36
N GLY A 80 -0.10 1.78 -21.29
CA GLY A 80 -0.11 1.50 -22.74
C GLY A 80 1.04 0.62 -23.19
N PHE A 81 2.26 0.93 -22.75
CA PHE A 81 3.48 0.25 -23.18
C PHE A 81 4.07 -0.72 -22.16
N LYS A 82 3.42 -0.89 -20.99
CA LYS A 82 3.87 -1.78 -19.89
C LYS A 82 5.30 -1.51 -19.42
N PHE A 83 5.75 -0.24 -19.49
CA PHE A 83 7.04 0.16 -18.93
C PHE A 83 7.07 -0.05 -17.42
N ASP A 84 8.28 -0.32 -16.88
CA ASP A 84 8.47 -0.36 -15.44
C ASP A 84 8.18 1.00 -14.82
N THR A 85 7.23 1.03 -13.89
CA THR A 85 6.72 2.26 -13.28
C THR A 85 7.80 2.96 -12.46
N GLY A 86 8.70 2.19 -11.81
CA GLY A 86 9.78 2.75 -10.99
C GLY A 86 10.83 3.46 -11.85
N LEU A 87 11.27 2.82 -12.92
CA LEU A 87 12.23 3.41 -13.87
C LEU A 87 11.66 4.65 -14.54
N PHE A 88 10.40 4.58 -14.99
CA PHE A 88 9.77 5.73 -15.62
C PHE A 88 9.57 6.90 -14.64
N ALA A 89 9.14 6.62 -13.41
CA ALA A 89 8.99 7.63 -12.38
C ALA A 89 10.32 8.30 -12.02
N PHE A 90 11.41 7.52 -11.95
CA PHE A 90 12.76 8.05 -11.75
C PHE A 90 13.21 8.95 -12.90
N ALA A 91 13.01 8.52 -14.14
CA ALA A 91 13.32 9.32 -15.32
C ALA A 91 12.49 10.61 -15.35
N ALA A 92 11.19 10.53 -15.09
CA ALA A 92 10.30 11.70 -15.02
C ALA A 92 10.74 12.68 -13.91
N ALA A 93 11.09 12.20 -12.73
CA ALA A 93 11.61 13.03 -11.65
C ALA A 93 12.91 13.73 -12.04
N SER A 94 13.84 13.02 -12.69
CA SER A 94 15.10 13.58 -13.19
C SER A 94 14.87 14.71 -14.21
N VAL A 95 13.92 14.52 -15.13
CA VAL A 95 13.53 15.55 -16.11
C VAL A 95 12.91 16.77 -15.41
N LEU A 96 12.03 16.57 -14.42
CA LEU A 96 11.40 17.68 -13.68
C LEU A 96 12.43 18.50 -12.89
N ILE A 97 13.43 17.85 -12.30
CA ILE A 97 14.53 18.53 -11.62
C ILE A 97 15.37 19.33 -12.62
N THR A 98 15.73 18.74 -13.75
CA THR A 98 16.49 19.41 -14.82
C THR A 98 15.75 20.63 -15.39
N LEU A 99 14.42 20.55 -15.49
CA LEU A 99 13.57 21.68 -15.92
C LEU A 99 13.31 22.71 -14.81
N HIS A 100 13.98 22.58 -13.66
CA HIS A 100 13.80 23.46 -12.49
C HIS A 100 12.34 23.55 -12.01
N CYS A 101 11.55 22.51 -12.24
CA CYS A 101 10.18 22.43 -11.71
C CYS A 101 10.15 22.07 -10.21
N ALA A 102 11.23 21.45 -9.72
CA ALA A 102 11.41 21.08 -8.31
C ALA A 102 12.87 21.34 -7.90
N ASP A 103 13.07 21.69 -6.62
CA ASP A 103 14.40 21.81 -6.04
C ASP A 103 14.94 20.41 -5.69
N GLU A 104 16.09 20.07 -6.25
CA GLU A 104 16.74 18.75 -6.07
C GLU A 104 16.96 18.40 -4.60
N LYS A 105 17.52 19.31 -3.83
CA LYS A 105 17.84 19.07 -2.41
C LYS A 105 16.58 18.80 -1.59
N THR A 106 15.53 19.57 -1.83
CA THR A 106 14.24 19.40 -1.18
C THR A 106 13.58 18.09 -1.59
N ALA A 107 13.61 17.75 -2.89
CA ALA A 107 13.05 16.51 -3.40
C ALA A 107 13.73 15.28 -2.77
N ILE A 108 15.06 15.23 -2.75
CA ILE A 108 15.82 14.13 -2.14
C ILE A 108 15.58 14.04 -0.63
N ARG A 109 15.50 15.18 0.05
CA ARG A 109 15.24 15.21 1.50
C ARG A 109 13.85 14.73 1.89
N GLN A 110 12.86 14.89 1.00
CA GLN A 110 11.48 14.44 1.22
C GLN A 110 11.26 12.95 0.91
N ILE A 111 12.25 12.27 0.32
CA ILE A 111 12.18 10.82 0.13
C ILE A 111 12.07 10.15 1.49
N PRO A 112 11.11 9.23 1.68
CA PRO A 112 10.95 8.51 2.94
C PRO A 112 12.01 7.41 3.10
N TRP A 113 13.27 7.82 3.30
CA TRP A 113 14.43 6.91 3.38
C TRP A 113 14.24 5.80 4.41
N GLY A 114 13.66 6.14 5.58
CA GLY A 114 13.38 5.14 6.62
C GLY A 114 12.45 4.02 6.13
N THR A 115 11.42 4.37 5.37
CA THR A 115 10.51 3.38 4.78
C THR A 115 11.21 2.53 3.72
N LEU A 116 12.04 3.12 2.87
CA LEU A 116 12.80 2.38 1.86
C LEU A 116 13.77 1.39 2.50
N MET A 117 14.53 1.83 3.50
CA MET A 117 15.46 0.98 4.24
C MET A 117 14.74 -0.16 4.96
N MET A 118 13.56 0.12 5.54
CA MET A 118 12.74 -0.91 6.17
C MET A 118 12.25 -1.96 5.17
N ILE A 119 11.74 -1.54 4.00
CA ILE A 119 11.28 -2.47 2.94
C ILE A 119 12.43 -3.34 2.46
N CYS A 120 13.59 -2.76 2.19
CA CYS A 120 14.78 -3.50 1.78
C CYS A 120 15.24 -4.49 2.86
N GLY A 121 15.32 -4.03 4.12
CA GLY A 121 15.77 -4.84 5.24
C GLY A 121 14.83 -6.03 5.51
N VAL A 122 13.52 -5.78 5.57
CA VAL A 122 12.52 -6.85 5.75
C VAL A 122 12.55 -7.82 4.56
N GLY A 123 12.69 -7.31 3.32
CA GLY A 123 12.81 -8.16 2.14
C GLY A 123 14.00 -9.12 2.20
N VAL A 124 15.16 -8.64 2.67
CA VAL A 124 16.35 -9.48 2.88
C VAL A 124 16.10 -10.54 3.96
N LEU A 125 15.54 -10.13 5.11
CA LEU A 125 15.23 -11.07 6.21
C LEU A 125 14.25 -12.15 5.77
N VAL A 126 13.18 -11.79 5.05
CA VAL A 126 12.20 -12.75 4.51
C VAL A 126 12.86 -13.71 3.53
N ASN A 127 13.76 -13.22 2.66
CA ASN A 127 14.50 -14.08 1.73
C ASN A 127 15.39 -15.10 2.48
N VAL A 128 16.09 -14.65 3.51
CA VAL A 128 16.90 -15.54 4.37
C VAL A 128 16.01 -16.57 5.07
N LEU A 129 14.89 -16.15 5.67
CA LEU A 129 13.94 -17.07 6.33
C LEU A 129 13.36 -18.08 5.35
N THR A 130 13.06 -17.68 4.12
CA THR A 130 12.57 -18.59 3.07
C THR A 130 13.61 -19.66 2.75
N LYS A 131 14.88 -19.26 2.55
CA LYS A 131 15.97 -20.19 2.25
C LYS A 131 16.27 -21.16 3.40
N LEU A 132 16.08 -20.72 4.64
CA LEU A 132 16.26 -21.55 5.84
C LEU A 132 15.03 -22.42 6.18
N GLY A 133 13.96 -22.35 5.37
CA GLY A 133 12.72 -23.09 5.64
C GLY A 133 11.84 -22.47 6.73
N GLY A 134 12.18 -21.29 7.26
CA GLY A 134 11.43 -20.62 8.31
C GLY A 134 10.02 -20.23 7.89
N ILE A 135 9.83 -19.81 6.64
CA ILE A 135 8.50 -19.52 6.10
C ILE A 135 7.63 -20.77 6.12
N LYS A 136 8.18 -21.93 5.73
CA LYS A 136 7.45 -23.19 5.77
C LYS A 136 7.05 -23.58 7.19
N LEU A 137 7.95 -23.45 8.16
CA LEU A 137 7.63 -23.73 9.57
C LEU A 137 6.47 -22.86 10.08
N VAL A 138 6.47 -21.57 9.78
CA VAL A 138 5.37 -20.66 10.17
C VAL A 138 4.08 -21.04 9.44
N SER A 139 4.16 -21.37 8.16
CA SER A 139 3.01 -21.79 7.36
C SER A 139 2.40 -23.10 7.88
N ASP A 140 3.24 -24.10 8.18
CA ASP A 140 2.80 -25.38 8.73
C ASP A 140 2.14 -25.20 10.12
N PHE A 141 2.73 -24.37 10.97
CA PHE A 141 2.14 -24.01 12.26
C PHE A 141 0.77 -23.34 12.10
N LEU A 142 0.64 -22.38 11.23
CA LEU A 142 -0.62 -21.73 10.96
C LEU A 142 -1.63 -22.72 10.36
N ALA A 143 -1.24 -23.50 9.37
CA ALA A 143 -2.08 -24.49 8.71
C ALA A 143 -2.60 -25.55 9.67
N SER A 144 -1.81 -25.97 10.67
CA SER A 144 -2.25 -26.94 11.68
C SER A 144 -3.41 -26.45 12.56
N HIS A 145 -3.62 -25.14 12.65
CA HIS A 145 -4.72 -24.49 13.38
C HIS A 145 -5.84 -23.98 12.47
N MET A 146 -5.74 -24.25 11.16
CA MET A 146 -6.71 -23.81 10.16
C MET A 146 -7.50 -24.98 9.60
N THR A 147 -8.73 -24.70 9.19
CA THR A 147 -9.60 -25.57 8.40
C THR A 147 -9.97 -24.85 7.11
N ALA A 148 -10.59 -25.56 6.16
CA ALA A 148 -11.09 -24.97 4.93
C ALA A 148 -11.94 -23.70 5.15
N GLN A 149 -12.71 -23.66 6.24
CA GLN A 149 -13.60 -22.54 6.57
C GLN A 149 -12.90 -21.41 7.33
N THR A 150 -11.80 -21.71 8.03
CA THR A 150 -11.13 -20.74 8.90
C THR A 150 -9.85 -20.17 8.30
N VAL A 151 -9.32 -20.73 7.21
CA VAL A 151 -8.08 -20.26 6.59
C VAL A 151 -8.13 -18.77 6.21
N VAL A 152 -9.18 -18.35 5.51
CA VAL A 152 -9.36 -16.95 5.09
C VAL A 152 -9.51 -16.01 6.28
N PRO A 153 -10.43 -16.24 7.25
CA PRO A 153 -10.56 -15.36 8.41
C PRO A 153 -9.34 -15.32 9.33
N ILE A 154 -8.59 -16.42 9.47
CA ILE A 154 -7.35 -16.40 10.27
C ILE A 154 -6.26 -15.57 9.58
N ILE A 155 -6.09 -15.72 8.27
CA ILE A 155 -5.16 -14.88 7.50
C ILE A 155 -5.58 -13.41 7.54
N ALA A 156 -6.88 -13.12 7.42
CA ALA A 156 -7.42 -11.77 7.56
C ALA A 156 -7.10 -11.16 8.94
N ALA A 157 -7.36 -11.90 10.01
CA ALA A 157 -7.07 -11.44 11.37
C ALA A 157 -5.57 -11.23 11.60
N SER A 158 -4.74 -12.18 11.18
CA SER A 158 -3.27 -12.10 11.30
C SER A 158 -2.70 -10.89 10.58
N SER A 159 -3.15 -10.63 9.35
CA SER A 159 -2.69 -9.48 8.57
C SER A 159 -3.18 -8.15 9.16
N GLY A 160 -4.41 -8.10 9.68
CA GLY A 160 -4.96 -6.93 10.36
C GLY A 160 -4.21 -6.60 11.64
N ILE A 161 -4.01 -7.59 12.52
CA ILE A 161 -3.27 -7.42 13.79
C ILE A 161 -1.84 -6.96 13.52
N LEU A 162 -1.15 -7.60 12.57
CA LEU A 162 0.21 -7.22 12.21
C LEU A 162 0.27 -5.79 11.65
N SER A 163 -0.74 -5.37 10.88
CA SER A 163 -0.81 -4.03 10.31
C SER A 163 -1.15 -2.95 11.33
N TRP A 164 -1.79 -3.29 12.45
CA TRP A 164 -2.08 -2.31 13.50
C TRP A 164 -0.84 -1.66 14.10
N ILE A 165 0.26 -2.41 14.16
CA ILE A 165 1.51 -2.01 14.82
C ILE A 165 2.66 -1.85 13.82
N SER A 166 2.44 -2.12 12.53
CA SER A 166 3.50 -2.11 11.52
C SER A 166 3.05 -1.44 10.21
N SER A 167 3.89 -1.53 9.19
CA SER A 167 3.62 -1.02 7.86
C SER A 167 3.04 -2.12 6.96
N THR A 168 1.87 -1.89 6.36
CA THR A 168 1.26 -2.81 5.39
C THR A 168 2.22 -3.18 4.26
N THR A 169 2.84 -2.19 3.62
CA THR A 169 3.74 -2.41 2.48
C THR A 169 5.16 -2.75 2.88
N GLY A 170 5.62 -2.28 4.05
CA GLY A 170 6.99 -2.50 4.50
C GLY A 170 7.19 -3.82 5.23
N VAL A 171 6.15 -4.33 5.91
CA VAL A 171 6.26 -5.53 6.75
C VAL A 171 5.22 -6.57 6.38
N VAL A 172 3.93 -6.23 6.40
CA VAL A 172 2.85 -7.22 6.28
C VAL A 172 2.91 -7.97 4.94
N MET A 173 2.93 -7.25 3.83
CA MET A 173 2.94 -7.88 2.50
C MET A 173 4.20 -8.72 2.25
N PRO A 174 5.43 -8.21 2.49
CA PRO A 174 6.63 -9.03 2.30
C PRO A 174 6.66 -10.29 3.15
N THR A 175 6.10 -10.24 4.35
CA THR A 175 6.08 -11.39 5.27
C THR A 175 4.98 -12.38 4.95
N LEU A 176 3.75 -11.92 4.73
CA LEU A 176 2.59 -12.80 4.59
C LEU A 176 2.37 -13.33 3.16
N PHE A 177 2.91 -12.70 2.11
CA PHE A 177 2.74 -13.20 0.74
C PHE A 177 3.43 -14.55 0.51
N PRO A 178 4.69 -14.78 0.94
CA PRO A 178 5.31 -16.10 0.87
C PRO A 178 4.57 -17.15 1.72
N ILE A 179 4.07 -16.77 2.89
CA ILE A 179 3.25 -17.64 3.75
C ILE A 179 1.93 -18.01 3.05
N ALA A 180 1.29 -17.05 2.38
CA ALA A 180 0.07 -17.29 1.62
C ALA A 180 0.26 -18.28 0.47
N ASP A 181 1.42 -18.30 -0.17
CA ASP A 181 1.74 -19.28 -1.21
C ASP A 181 1.79 -20.71 -0.65
N GLU A 182 2.48 -20.92 0.46
CA GLU A 182 2.55 -22.22 1.13
C GLU A 182 1.18 -22.68 1.64
N ILE A 183 0.40 -21.76 2.22
CA ILE A 183 -0.96 -22.06 2.69
C ILE A 183 -1.89 -22.38 1.52
N ALA A 184 -1.82 -21.65 0.42
CA ALA A 184 -2.61 -21.95 -0.77
C ALA A 184 -2.30 -23.32 -1.37
N ARG A 185 -1.06 -23.77 -1.28
CA ARG A 185 -0.65 -25.14 -1.67
C ARG A 185 -1.19 -26.20 -0.72
N THR A 186 -1.17 -25.93 0.58
CA THR A 186 -1.67 -26.84 1.62
C THR A 186 -3.19 -27.02 1.51
N PHE A 187 -3.92 -25.96 1.24
CA PHE A 187 -5.38 -25.95 1.09
C PHE A 187 -5.82 -25.88 -0.39
N ALA A 188 -5.08 -26.54 -1.28
CA ALA A 188 -5.37 -26.59 -2.70
C ALA A 188 -6.81 -27.05 -2.98
N GLY A 189 -7.54 -26.30 -3.81
CA GLY A 189 -8.95 -26.55 -4.13
C GLY A 189 -9.98 -25.94 -3.16
N GLN A 190 -9.52 -25.37 -2.02
CA GLN A 190 -10.37 -24.72 -1.03
C GLN A 190 -10.14 -23.21 -0.98
N THR A 191 -8.92 -22.77 -1.22
CA THR A 191 -8.53 -21.36 -1.38
C THR A 191 -7.41 -21.27 -2.42
N ASN A 192 -7.19 -20.08 -2.93
CA ASN A 192 -6.12 -19.83 -3.88
C ASN A 192 -5.26 -18.64 -3.43
N TYR A 193 -4.04 -18.59 -3.96
CA TYR A 193 -3.07 -17.55 -3.63
C TYR A 193 -3.61 -16.13 -3.84
N VAL A 194 -4.30 -15.87 -4.97
CA VAL A 194 -4.84 -14.55 -5.32
C VAL A 194 -5.91 -14.10 -4.31
N GLU A 195 -6.72 -15.02 -3.84
CA GLU A 195 -7.70 -14.76 -2.79
C GLU A 195 -7.00 -14.36 -1.49
N LEU A 196 -6.02 -15.13 -1.04
CA LEU A 196 -5.29 -14.85 0.21
C LEU A 196 -4.56 -13.52 0.17
N ILE A 197 -3.83 -13.20 -0.92
CA ILE A 197 -3.15 -11.90 -1.02
C ILE A 197 -4.14 -10.72 -1.13
N SER A 198 -5.31 -10.94 -1.71
CA SER A 198 -6.37 -9.93 -1.76
C SER A 198 -6.92 -9.65 -0.37
N VAL A 199 -7.16 -10.69 0.42
CA VAL A 199 -7.59 -10.58 1.82
C VAL A 199 -6.51 -9.92 2.68
N ILE A 200 -5.26 -10.36 2.60
CA ILE A 200 -4.12 -9.74 3.31
C ILE A 200 -4.04 -8.24 2.99
N THR A 201 -4.13 -7.90 1.72
CA THR A 201 -4.03 -6.50 1.28
C THR A 201 -5.21 -5.68 1.81
N ALA A 202 -6.44 -6.16 1.64
CA ALA A 202 -7.64 -5.46 2.06
C ALA A 202 -7.69 -5.23 3.57
N THR A 203 -7.45 -6.28 4.37
CA THR A 203 -7.53 -6.21 5.83
C THR A 203 -6.38 -5.41 6.44
N SER A 204 -5.17 -5.55 5.90
CA SER A 204 -4.04 -4.76 6.39
C SER A 204 -4.18 -3.27 6.06
N PHE A 205 -4.76 -2.89 4.91
CA PHE A 205 -5.08 -1.50 4.62
C PHE A 205 -6.17 -0.94 5.52
N ALA A 206 -7.21 -1.73 5.80
CA ALA A 206 -8.24 -1.33 6.75
C ALA A 206 -7.66 -1.09 8.16
N ALA A 207 -6.75 -1.95 8.60
CA ALA A 207 -6.08 -1.84 9.89
C ALA A 207 -5.01 -0.73 9.94
N ALA A 208 -4.47 -0.29 8.80
CA ALA A 208 -3.43 0.75 8.69
C ALA A 208 -3.89 2.15 9.11
N ILE A 209 -5.17 2.35 9.44
CA ILE A 209 -5.70 3.59 10.04
C ILE A 209 -5.34 3.69 11.54
N SER A 210 -4.90 2.60 12.15
CA SER A 210 -4.46 2.59 13.56
C SER A 210 -3.40 3.67 13.83
N PRO A 211 -3.50 4.42 14.94
CA PRO A 211 -2.48 5.41 15.33
C PRO A 211 -1.07 4.82 15.50
N LEU A 212 -0.97 3.52 15.75
CA LEU A 212 0.29 2.79 15.94
C LEU A 212 0.89 2.33 14.62
N SER A 213 0.15 2.36 13.52
CA SER A 213 0.63 2.04 12.19
C SER A 213 1.35 3.23 11.54
N THR A 214 2.16 2.97 10.51
CA THR A 214 2.82 4.03 9.74
C THR A 214 1.81 5.01 9.11
N GLY A 215 0.68 4.52 8.60
CA GLY A 215 -0.36 5.35 7.99
C GLY A 215 -1.05 6.26 9.01
N GLY A 216 -1.46 5.70 10.14
CA GLY A 216 -2.09 6.45 11.22
C GLY A 216 -1.15 7.48 11.86
N ALA A 217 0.13 7.15 12.04
CA ALA A 217 1.14 8.07 12.54
C ALA A 217 1.29 9.32 11.64
N ILE A 218 1.24 9.16 10.32
CA ILE A 218 1.25 10.28 9.36
C ILE A 218 0.01 11.16 9.52
N ILE A 219 -1.17 10.56 9.65
CA ILE A 219 -2.43 11.29 9.88
C ILE A 219 -2.35 12.09 11.19
N MET A 220 -1.91 11.46 12.27
CA MET A 220 -1.77 12.11 13.59
C MET A 220 -0.76 13.27 13.57
N SER A 221 0.38 13.10 12.89
CA SER A 221 1.38 14.16 12.75
C SER A 221 0.84 15.37 11.99
N SER A 222 0.07 15.14 10.94
CA SER A 222 -0.57 16.18 10.13
C SER A 222 -1.62 16.97 10.94
N TYR A 223 -2.41 16.28 11.77
CA TYR A 223 -3.38 16.89 12.65
C TYR A 223 -2.72 17.78 13.73
N SER A 224 -1.66 17.28 14.37
CA SER A 224 -0.88 18.05 15.35
C SER A 224 -0.25 19.31 14.75
N ALA A 225 0.25 19.24 13.52
CA ALA A 225 0.84 20.39 12.82
C ALA A 225 -0.23 21.46 12.48
N SER A 226 -1.45 21.06 12.13
CA SER A 226 -2.58 21.97 11.86
C SER A 226 -3.01 22.75 13.12
N ASN A 227 -3.07 22.08 14.28
CA ASN A 227 -3.46 22.73 15.53
C ASN A 227 -2.39 23.69 16.10
N LYS A 228 -1.10 23.46 15.81
CA LYS A 228 -0.02 24.42 16.20
C LYS A 228 -0.06 25.73 15.39
N LYS A 229 -0.64 25.74 14.21
CA LYS A 229 -0.79 26.96 13.40
C LYS A 229 -2.01 27.80 13.80
N LYS A 230 -2.92 27.28 14.64
CA LYS A 230 -4.11 28.00 15.13
C LYS A 230 -3.94 28.62 16.54
N LYS A 231 -2.81 28.38 17.20
CA LYS A 231 -2.36 29.06 18.43
C LYS A 231 -1.25 30.04 18.09
#